data_81a7acf0ad5a8d395b98a0649b07e117
#
_entry.id   81a7acf0ad5a8d395b98a0649b07e117
#
_cell.length_a   1.000
_cell.length_b   1.000
_cell.length_c   1.000
_cell.angle_alpha   90.00
_cell.angle_beta   90.00
_cell.angle_gamma   90.00
#
_symmetry.space_group_name_H-M   'P 1'
#
loop_
_entity.id
_entity.type
_entity.pdbx_description
1 polymer ?
#
loop_
_entity_poly.entity_id
_entity_poly.type
_entity_poly.pdbx_seq_one_letter_code
_entity_poly.pdbx_strand_id
1 'polypeptide(L)'
;MEKKKFIILLMSCNQPLYLSEEQACRDTFLKVAEGAGIPFYFYRGGEENQRIDTDHVIHLGCPDGLGGTSQKTVLAMAAALQLGEWDYLIKTNVSTWLNIGKIESLIDTLEGRDDPNIYGARFLINAASKNVPFPRGHFSILSRSMVEGILRWSPKLIAADGFPKTDDTLIGLSCLYQTMKVNELKYEEHIMELPAVNSWPKELEDAPEVTEALCIRCKDEEDKERTPDNMRKAHELMNTPVEKWNRKGYRPAEKFETGFGLTDYGAYLKLTAVFDRVKKVLDEKNGNQ
;
A
#
# COMPACT_ATOMS: atom_id res chain seq x y z
N MET A 1 4.58 18.95 18.95
CA MET A 1 5.18 17.76 18.30
C MET A 1 5.69 18.19 16.94
N GLU A 2 6.82 17.70 16.51
CA GLU A 2 7.33 17.93 15.15
C GLU A 2 6.40 17.23 14.15
N LYS A 3 6.09 17.90 13.02
CA LYS A 3 5.24 17.34 11.96
C LYS A 3 5.92 16.12 11.36
N LYS A 4 5.21 15.01 11.29
CA LYS A 4 5.72 13.76 10.71
C LYS A 4 5.86 13.89 9.21
N LYS A 5 6.95 13.35 8.68
CA LYS A 5 7.27 13.39 7.26
C LYS A 5 6.89 12.07 6.60
N PHE A 6 6.38 12.12 5.38
CA PHE A 6 6.12 10.92 4.60
C PHE A 6 6.48 11.10 3.12
N ILE A 7 6.69 9.98 2.47
CA ILE A 7 7.01 9.87 1.04
C ILE A 7 5.96 8.99 0.35
N ILE A 8 5.63 9.30 -0.89
CA ILE A 8 4.65 8.53 -1.68
C ILE A 8 5.38 7.77 -2.79
N LEU A 9 5.22 6.45 -2.83
CA LEU A 9 5.67 5.60 -3.92
C LEU A 9 4.47 5.09 -4.73
N LEU A 10 4.45 5.39 -6.02
CA LEU A 10 3.37 5.01 -6.94
C LEU A 10 3.87 3.97 -7.94
N MET A 11 3.39 2.74 -7.80
CA MET A 11 3.73 1.68 -8.75
C MET A 11 3.11 1.94 -10.11
N SER A 12 3.95 1.88 -11.14
CA SER A 12 3.59 2.08 -12.54
C SER A 12 4.30 1.09 -13.46
N CYS A 13 4.11 1.24 -14.78
CA CYS A 13 4.89 0.57 -15.81
C CYS A 13 4.93 1.39 -17.10
N ASN A 14 5.81 1.01 -18.05
CA ASN A 14 6.04 1.73 -19.31
C ASN A 14 4.96 1.49 -20.38
N GLN A 15 3.75 1.08 -20.03
CA GLN A 15 2.64 0.92 -20.97
C GLN A 15 1.82 2.21 -21.08
N PRO A 16 1.29 2.56 -22.27
CA PRO A 16 0.57 3.81 -22.49
C PRO A 16 -0.56 4.08 -21.48
N LEU A 17 -1.34 3.05 -21.12
CA LEU A 17 -2.40 3.19 -20.13
C LEU A 17 -1.87 3.69 -18.78
N TYR A 18 -0.80 3.08 -18.25
CA TYR A 18 -0.23 3.47 -16.96
C TYR A 18 0.42 4.86 -17.01
N LEU A 19 0.98 5.25 -18.18
CA LEU A 19 1.50 6.61 -18.37
C LEU A 19 0.37 7.65 -18.34
N SER A 20 -0.80 7.32 -18.89
CA SER A 20 -1.98 8.20 -18.80
C SER A 20 -2.56 8.27 -17.38
N GLU A 21 -2.51 7.18 -16.62
CA GLU A 21 -2.86 7.16 -15.20
C GLU A 21 -1.87 8.00 -14.37
N GLU A 22 -0.56 7.93 -14.63
CA GLU A 22 0.43 8.82 -14.00
C GLU A 22 0.13 10.29 -14.26
N GLN A 23 -0.22 10.64 -15.51
CA GLN A 23 -0.60 12.01 -15.82
C GLN A 23 -1.84 12.44 -15.03
N ALA A 24 -2.84 11.56 -14.88
CA ALA A 24 -3.99 11.85 -14.05
C ALA A 24 -3.64 12.03 -12.56
N CYS A 25 -2.69 11.24 -12.02
CA CYS A 25 -2.16 11.46 -10.68
C CYS A 25 -1.52 12.86 -10.55
N ARG A 26 -0.69 13.25 -11.54
CA ARG A 26 -0.03 14.57 -11.57
C ARG A 26 -1.03 15.70 -11.67
N ASP A 27 -2.09 15.54 -12.48
CA ASP A 27 -3.13 16.55 -12.67
C ASP A 27 -4.02 16.76 -11.44
N THR A 28 -4.02 15.80 -10.52
CA THR A 28 -4.93 15.73 -9.36
C THR A 28 -4.20 15.82 -8.02
N PHE A 29 -4.20 14.76 -7.25
CA PHE A 29 -3.73 14.76 -5.86
C PHE A 29 -2.21 15.01 -5.71
N LEU A 30 -1.40 14.74 -6.75
CA LEU A 30 0.04 15.04 -6.66
C LEU A 30 0.34 16.53 -6.72
N LYS A 31 -0.50 17.35 -7.36
CA LYS A 31 -0.40 18.82 -7.23
C LYS A 31 -0.58 19.28 -5.78
N VAL A 32 -1.49 18.63 -5.04
CA VAL A 32 -1.70 18.92 -3.62
C VAL A 32 -0.49 18.50 -2.81
N ALA A 33 0.05 17.29 -3.08
CA ALA A 33 1.25 16.79 -2.42
C ALA A 33 2.47 17.71 -2.66
N GLU A 34 2.69 18.13 -3.91
CA GLU A 34 3.76 19.06 -4.30
C GLU A 34 3.61 20.40 -3.58
N GLY A 35 2.41 20.97 -3.57
CA GLY A 35 2.12 22.23 -2.86
C GLY A 35 2.32 22.15 -1.34
N ALA A 36 2.19 20.94 -0.76
CA ALA A 36 2.46 20.66 0.65
C ALA A 36 3.94 20.26 0.91
N GLY A 37 4.79 20.19 -0.12
CA GLY A 37 6.18 19.78 0.01
C GLY A 37 6.36 18.28 0.31
N ILE A 38 5.38 17.45 -0.02
CA ILE A 38 5.41 16.00 0.19
C ILE A 38 6.09 15.35 -1.02
N PRO A 39 7.25 14.68 -0.84
CA PRO A 39 7.93 14.00 -1.92
C PRO A 39 7.14 12.80 -2.42
N PHE A 40 7.10 12.63 -3.75
CA PHE A 40 6.48 11.49 -4.40
C PHE A 40 7.34 10.99 -5.56
N TYR A 41 7.24 9.69 -5.83
CA TYR A 41 7.97 9.07 -6.92
C TYR A 41 7.13 7.96 -7.55
N PHE A 42 7.06 7.97 -8.87
CA PHE A 42 6.64 6.78 -9.62
C PHE A 42 7.79 5.79 -9.67
N TYR A 43 7.49 4.50 -9.74
CA TYR A 43 8.53 3.50 -9.95
C TYR A 43 8.12 2.49 -11.02
N ARG A 44 9.05 2.24 -11.94
CA ARG A 44 8.87 1.38 -13.10
C ARG A 44 10.05 0.43 -13.25
N GLY A 45 9.81 -0.77 -13.81
CA GLY A 45 10.86 -1.70 -14.22
C GLY A 45 11.29 -1.47 -15.67
N GLY A 46 12.01 -2.46 -16.23
CA GLY A 46 12.39 -2.51 -17.64
C GLY A 46 13.69 -1.78 -18.00
N GLU A 47 14.40 -1.25 -17.03
CA GLU A 47 15.69 -0.60 -17.22
C GLU A 47 16.85 -1.56 -16.87
N GLU A 48 18.03 -1.33 -17.43
CA GLU A 48 19.22 -2.09 -17.06
C GLU A 48 19.81 -1.64 -15.72
N ASN A 49 19.76 -0.34 -15.44
CA ASN A 49 20.32 0.27 -14.25
C ASN A 49 19.28 1.08 -13.49
N GLN A 50 19.40 1.06 -12.17
CA GLN A 50 18.59 1.92 -11.33
C GLN A 50 19.01 3.38 -11.46
N ARG A 51 18.04 4.27 -11.69
CA ARG A 51 18.25 5.72 -11.71
C ARG A 51 16.97 6.45 -11.29
N ILE A 52 17.12 7.68 -10.84
CA ILE A 52 15.99 8.58 -10.56
C ILE A 52 16.11 9.76 -11.51
N ASP A 53 15.04 10.06 -12.22
CA ASP A 53 15.00 11.19 -13.14
C ASP A 53 14.39 12.46 -12.52
N THR A 54 14.44 13.55 -13.28
CA THR A 54 13.89 14.85 -12.88
C THR A 54 12.35 14.86 -12.83
N ASP A 55 11.70 13.88 -13.45
CA ASP A 55 10.24 13.75 -13.48
C ASP A 55 9.72 12.92 -12.31
N HIS A 56 10.52 12.72 -11.27
CA HIS A 56 10.19 11.92 -10.10
C HIS A 56 9.89 10.45 -10.43
N VAL A 57 10.63 9.85 -11.37
CA VAL A 57 10.51 8.43 -11.70
C VAL A 57 11.76 7.67 -11.25
N ILE A 58 11.54 6.62 -10.48
CA ILE A 58 12.55 5.62 -10.11
C ILE A 58 12.50 4.52 -11.18
N HIS A 59 13.51 4.47 -12.01
CA HIS A 59 13.73 3.41 -13.00
C HIS A 59 14.47 2.26 -12.34
N LEU A 60 14.01 1.03 -12.53
CA LEU A 60 14.49 -0.13 -11.79
C LEU A 60 14.98 -1.24 -12.73
N GLY A 61 16.08 -1.87 -12.37
CA GLY A 61 16.69 -3.01 -13.08
C GLY A 61 15.94 -4.32 -12.81
N CYS A 62 14.66 -4.39 -13.16
CA CYS A 62 13.83 -5.57 -12.98
C CYS A 62 12.69 -5.63 -14.01
N PRO A 63 12.01 -6.77 -14.19
CA PRO A 63 10.86 -6.88 -15.11
C PRO A 63 9.76 -5.86 -14.78
N ASP A 64 9.18 -5.24 -15.80
CA ASP A 64 8.16 -4.20 -15.63
C ASP A 64 6.72 -4.75 -15.56
N GLY A 65 6.48 -5.99 -15.96
CA GLY A 65 5.17 -6.63 -15.92
C GLY A 65 4.73 -7.10 -14.53
N LEU A 66 3.54 -7.73 -14.49
CA LEU A 66 2.96 -8.27 -13.24
C LEU A 66 3.88 -9.22 -12.48
N GLY A 67 4.68 -10.03 -13.20
CA GLY A 67 5.65 -10.93 -12.58
C GLY A 67 6.82 -10.23 -11.87
N GLY A 68 7.03 -8.94 -12.12
CA GLY A 68 8.09 -8.12 -11.50
C GLY A 68 7.63 -7.23 -10.35
N THR A 69 6.33 -7.23 -9.99
CA THR A 69 5.79 -6.27 -9.02
C THR A 69 6.45 -6.35 -7.65
N SER A 70 6.70 -7.55 -7.14
CA SER A 70 7.42 -7.75 -5.86
C SER A 70 8.84 -7.21 -5.92
N GLN A 71 9.58 -7.50 -7.00
CA GLN A 71 10.94 -7.03 -7.17
C GLN A 71 10.99 -5.51 -7.34
N LYS A 72 10.09 -4.94 -8.15
CA LYS A 72 9.93 -3.48 -8.28
C LYS A 72 9.72 -2.81 -6.93
N THR A 73 8.80 -3.34 -6.13
CA THR A 73 8.46 -2.76 -4.83
C THR A 73 9.64 -2.80 -3.85
N VAL A 74 10.36 -3.92 -3.77
CA VAL A 74 11.56 -4.03 -2.92
C VAL A 74 12.63 -3.04 -3.36
N LEU A 75 12.92 -2.95 -4.65
CA LEU A 75 13.94 -2.02 -5.17
C LEU A 75 13.51 -0.55 -4.98
N ALA A 76 12.23 -0.22 -5.18
CA ALA A 76 11.71 1.12 -4.93
C ALA A 76 11.77 1.51 -3.44
N MET A 77 11.46 0.59 -2.53
CA MET A 77 11.62 0.80 -1.08
C MET A 77 13.08 1.02 -0.70
N ALA A 78 14.00 0.25 -1.29
CA ALA A 78 15.42 0.45 -1.07
C ALA A 78 15.90 1.83 -1.58
N ALA A 79 15.40 2.28 -2.74
CA ALA A 79 15.66 3.63 -3.24
C ALA A 79 15.09 4.70 -2.30
N ALA A 80 13.87 4.52 -1.80
CA ALA A 80 13.23 5.47 -0.90
C ALA A 80 14.02 5.72 0.38
N LEU A 81 14.73 4.72 0.92
CA LEU A 81 15.60 4.91 2.09
C LEU A 81 16.78 5.85 1.80
N GLN A 82 17.14 6.07 0.54
CA GLN A 82 18.22 6.97 0.12
C GLN A 82 17.70 8.39 -0.21
N LEU A 83 16.38 8.60 -0.26
CA LEU A 83 15.75 9.86 -0.66
C LEU A 83 15.56 10.86 0.50
N GLY A 84 16.20 10.63 1.61
CA GLY A 84 16.17 11.51 2.78
C GLY A 84 15.42 10.96 3.98
N GLU A 85 15.13 11.85 4.92
CA GLU A 85 14.45 11.48 6.17
C GLU A 85 12.94 11.57 6.02
N TRP A 86 12.27 10.48 6.34
CA TRP A 86 10.81 10.36 6.42
C TRP A 86 10.43 9.34 7.50
N ASP A 87 9.23 9.46 8.04
CA ASP A 87 8.69 8.61 9.10
C ASP A 87 7.82 7.49 8.53
N TYR A 88 7.06 7.81 7.48
CA TYR A 88 6.13 6.88 6.84
C TYR A 88 6.29 6.87 5.32
N LEU A 89 6.07 5.70 4.73
CA LEU A 89 6.01 5.50 3.29
C LEU A 89 4.60 5.10 2.90
N ILE A 90 4.00 5.86 1.97
CA ILE A 90 2.75 5.49 1.33
C ILE A 90 3.08 4.70 0.08
N LYS A 91 2.71 3.43 0.04
CA LYS A 91 2.78 2.60 -1.15
C LYS A 91 1.40 2.55 -1.80
N THR A 92 1.34 2.93 -3.04
CA THR A 92 0.11 2.91 -3.85
C THR A 92 0.41 2.50 -5.29
N ASN A 93 -0.59 2.55 -6.15
CA ASN A 93 -0.44 2.40 -7.60
C ASN A 93 -1.13 3.57 -8.35
N VAL A 94 -0.79 3.74 -9.61
CA VAL A 94 -1.29 4.86 -10.42
C VAL A 94 -2.79 4.83 -10.71
N SER A 95 -3.50 3.75 -10.38
CA SER A 95 -4.96 3.67 -10.51
C SER A 95 -5.71 4.06 -9.23
N THR A 96 -5.02 4.67 -8.25
CA THR A 96 -5.61 5.03 -6.96
C THR A 96 -5.46 6.53 -6.70
N TRP A 97 -6.58 7.20 -6.47
CA TRP A 97 -6.61 8.59 -5.99
C TRP A 97 -6.39 8.63 -4.47
N LEU A 98 -5.63 9.62 -3.99
CA LEU A 98 -5.32 9.82 -2.57
C LEU A 98 -5.88 11.13 -2.03
N ASN A 99 -6.46 11.08 -0.83
CA ASN A 99 -6.82 12.27 -0.07
C ASN A 99 -5.64 12.75 0.77
N ILE A 100 -4.80 13.59 0.19
CA ILE A 100 -3.54 14.03 0.80
C ILE A 100 -3.78 14.70 2.17
N GLY A 101 -4.77 15.58 2.28
CA GLY A 101 -5.05 16.29 3.54
C GLY A 101 -5.50 15.35 4.67
N LYS A 102 -6.34 14.36 4.37
CA LYS A 102 -6.74 13.35 5.37
C LYS A 102 -5.59 12.41 5.73
N ILE A 103 -4.77 12.03 4.76
CA ILE A 103 -3.59 11.18 5.00
C ILE A 103 -2.59 11.93 5.89
N GLU A 104 -2.31 13.20 5.61
CA GLU A 104 -1.44 14.03 6.42
C GLU A 104 -1.95 14.13 7.87
N SER A 105 -3.25 14.42 8.04
CA SER A 105 -3.89 14.48 9.34
C SER A 105 -3.82 13.14 10.10
N LEU A 106 -4.00 12.02 9.41
CA LEU A 106 -3.86 10.69 10.00
C LEU A 106 -2.41 10.44 10.45
N ILE A 107 -1.42 10.67 9.58
CA ILE A 107 -0.01 10.44 9.87
C ILE A 107 0.45 11.23 11.10
N ASP A 108 -0.03 12.45 11.28
CA ASP A 108 0.29 13.25 12.46
C ASP A 108 -0.22 12.61 13.77
N THR A 109 -1.26 11.79 13.71
CA THR A 109 -1.78 11.06 14.88
C THR A 109 -1.09 9.72 15.14
N LEU A 110 -0.41 9.14 14.15
CA LEU A 110 0.23 7.83 14.30
C LEU A 110 1.44 7.95 15.24
N GLU A 111 1.57 7.02 16.16
CA GLU A 111 2.73 6.88 17.03
C GLU A 111 3.69 5.82 16.49
N GLY A 112 4.95 5.88 16.91
CA GLY A 112 5.89 4.78 16.70
C GLY A 112 6.45 4.67 15.29
N ARG A 113 7.12 5.73 14.78
CA ARG A 113 7.91 5.60 13.52
C ARG A 113 8.95 4.47 13.59
N ASP A 114 9.43 4.19 14.80
CA ASP A 114 10.44 3.18 15.08
C ASP A 114 9.84 1.78 15.27
N ASP A 115 8.51 1.69 15.40
CA ASP A 115 7.78 0.44 15.46
C ASP A 115 7.37 -0.01 14.05
N PRO A 116 7.48 -1.31 13.73
CA PRO A 116 7.11 -1.83 12.42
C PRO A 116 5.60 -1.92 12.26
N ASN A 117 4.98 -0.86 11.77
CA ASN A 117 3.53 -0.75 11.59
C ASN A 117 3.14 -0.73 10.11
N ILE A 118 1.99 -1.33 9.80
CA ILE A 118 1.35 -1.32 8.50
C ILE A 118 -0.13 -0.97 8.62
N TYR A 119 -0.57 -0.03 7.80
CA TYR A 119 -1.95 0.42 7.70
C TYR A 119 -2.40 0.24 6.26
N GLY A 120 -3.43 -0.55 6.01
CA GLY A 120 -3.88 -0.88 4.66
C GLY A 120 -5.34 -0.51 4.41
N ALA A 121 -5.67 -0.23 3.16
CA ALA A 121 -7.04 0.04 2.75
C ALA A 121 -7.97 -1.16 2.93
N ARG A 122 -7.44 -2.35 2.77
CA ARG A 122 -8.12 -3.63 2.96
C ARG A 122 -7.09 -4.74 3.06
N PHE A 123 -7.31 -5.66 3.98
CA PHE A 123 -6.52 -6.88 4.07
C PHE A 123 -7.22 -8.05 3.41
N LEU A 124 -6.45 -8.89 2.73
CA LEU A 124 -6.90 -10.10 2.06
C LEU A 124 -6.15 -11.31 2.61
N ILE A 125 -6.81 -12.45 2.57
CA ILE A 125 -6.23 -13.76 2.92
C ILE A 125 -6.55 -14.72 1.77
N ASN A 126 -5.53 -15.34 1.19
CA ASN A 126 -5.73 -16.35 0.14
C ASN A 126 -4.58 -17.38 0.13
N ALA A 127 -4.73 -18.41 -0.71
CA ALA A 127 -3.74 -19.48 -0.84
C ALA A 127 -2.38 -18.97 -1.38
N ALA A 128 -2.36 -17.93 -2.21
CA ALA A 128 -1.12 -17.36 -2.75
C ALA A 128 -0.27 -16.69 -1.66
N SER A 129 -0.92 -16.13 -0.63
CA SER A 129 -0.27 -15.59 0.57
C SER A 129 -0.03 -16.64 1.65
N LYS A 130 -0.23 -17.94 1.36
CA LYS A 130 -0.16 -19.02 2.35
C LYS A 130 -1.09 -18.78 3.54
N ASN A 131 -2.24 -18.15 3.29
CA ASN A 131 -3.23 -17.73 4.26
C ASN A 131 -2.74 -16.70 5.30
N VAL A 132 -1.71 -15.93 4.97
CA VAL A 132 -1.27 -14.76 5.74
C VAL A 132 -2.06 -13.53 5.28
N PRO A 133 -2.56 -12.69 6.17
CA PRO A 133 -3.13 -11.41 5.81
C PRO A 133 -2.11 -10.51 5.11
N PHE A 134 -2.51 -9.85 4.04
CA PHE A 134 -1.69 -8.90 3.31
C PHE A 134 -2.51 -7.68 2.89
N PRO A 135 -1.90 -6.48 2.85
CA PRO A 135 -2.60 -5.28 2.41
C PRO A 135 -2.92 -5.39 0.93
N ARG A 136 -4.10 -4.96 0.52
CA ARG A 136 -4.43 -4.88 -0.90
C ARG A 136 -3.50 -3.89 -1.60
N GLY A 137 -2.91 -4.28 -2.74
CA GLY A 137 -1.80 -3.58 -3.39
C GLY A 137 -2.04 -2.13 -3.82
N HIS A 138 -3.27 -1.61 -3.72
CA HIS A 138 -3.58 -0.25 -4.15
C HIS A 138 -3.32 0.82 -3.08
N PHE A 139 -3.20 0.48 -1.78
CA PHE A 139 -2.88 1.46 -0.75
C PHE A 139 -2.36 0.82 0.53
N SER A 140 -1.22 1.29 1.00
CA SER A 140 -0.72 1.03 2.35
C SER A 140 0.17 2.16 2.86
N ILE A 141 0.13 2.40 4.16
CA ILE A 141 1.07 3.26 4.87
C ILE A 141 1.97 2.33 5.70
N LEU A 142 3.27 2.48 5.55
CA LEU A 142 4.28 1.67 6.20
C LEU A 142 5.17 2.60 7.05
N SER A 143 5.40 2.26 8.32
CA SER A 143 6.42 2.95 9.08
C SER A 143 7.81 2.69 8.47
N ARG A 144 8.77 3.58 8.73
CA ARG A 144 10.14 3.41 8.25
C ARG A 144 10.74 2.07 8.70
N SER A 145 10.52 1.71 9.96
CA SER A 145 11.01 0.44 10.49
C SER A 145 10.36 -0.77 9.84
N MET A 146 9.08 -0.67 9.41
CA MET A 146 8.43 -1.71 8.60
C MET A 146 9.10 -1.87 7.24
N VAL A 147 9.41 -0.77 6.56
CA VAL A 147 10.13 -0.81 5.27
C VAL A 147 11.51 -1.45 5.42
N GLU A 148 12.27 -1.05 6.43
CA GLU A 148 13.58 -1.65 6.76
C GLU A 148 13.45 -3.15 7.06
N GLY A 149 12.40 -3.54 7.78
CA GLY A 149 12.07 -4.93 8.05
C GLY A 149 11.76 -5.72 6.77
N ILE A 150 10.94 -5.17 5.89
CA ILE A 150 10.63 -5.78 4.58
C ILE A 150 11.92 -6.01 3.79
N LEU A 151 12.79 -5.01 3.69
CA LEU A 151 14.06 -5.12 2.97
C LEU A 151 15.01 -6.13 3.60
N ARG A 152 15.05 -6.22 4.93
CA ARG A 152 15.88 -7.19 5.66
C ARG A 152 15.44 -8.63 5.43
N TRP A 153 14.13 -8.88 5.37
CA TRP A 153 13.58 -10.23 5.32
C TRP A 153 13.22 -10.72 3.92
N SER A 154 12.96 -9.81 2.96
CA SER A 154 12.63 -10.18 1.58
C SER A 154 13.66 -11.12 0.94
N PRO A 155 14.99 -10.94 1.06
CA PRO A 155 15.95 -11.86 0.47
C PRO A 155 15.81 -13.29 1.01
N LYS A 156 15.47 -13.45 2.30
CA LYS A 156 15.29 -14.76 2.93
C LYS A 156 14.00 -15.43 2.49
N LEU A 157 12.92 -14.66 2.33
CA LEU A 157 11.65 -15.17 1.79
C LEU A 157 11.84 -15.63 0.35
N ILE A 158 12.51 -14.83 -0.47
CA ILE A 158 12.80 -15.14 -1.87
C ILE A 158 13.65 -16.38 -2.00
N ALA A 159 14.68 -16.54 -1.17
CA ALA A 159 15.53 -17.72 -1.16
C ALA A 159 14.79 -18.98 -0.70
N ALA A 160 13.77 -18.85 0.15
CA ALA A 160 13.00 -19.98 0.65
C ALA A 160 11.94 -20.49 -0.34
N ASP A 161 11.21 -19.59 -0.97
CA ASP A 161 9.97 -19.88 -1.71
C ASP A 161 9.93 -19.29 -3.13
N GLY A 162 10.97 -18.57 -3.54
CA GLY A 162 10.95 -17.73 -4.75
C GLY A 162 10.24 -16.40 -4.50
N PHE A 163 10.24 -15.52 -5.52
CA PHE A 163 9.49 -14.29 -5.45
C PHE A 163 7.99 -14.55 -5.37
N PRO A 164 7.27 -14.01 -4.36
CA PRO A 164 5.83 -13.94 -4.43
C PRO A 164 5.41 -13.25 -5.73
N LYS A 165 4.33 -13.69 -6.35
CA LYS A 165 3.87 -13.14 -7.63
C LYS A 165 3.47 -11.67 -7.54
N THR A 166 3.04 -11.22 -6.34
CA THR A 166 2.55 -9.87 -6.12
C THR A 166 3.26 -9.22 -4.93
N ASP A 167 3.44 -7.92 -5.02
CA ASP A 167 4.09 -7.08 -4.02
C ASP A 167 3.34 -7.03 -2.68
N ASP A 168 2.02 -7.04 -2.73
CA ASP A 168 1.15 -7.07 -1.56
C ASP A 168 1.33 -8.37 -0.76
N THR A 169 1.39 -9.52 -1.44
CA THR A 169 1.70 -10.81 -0.81
C THR A 169 3.10 -10.81 -0.18
N LEU A 170 4.10 -10.23 -0.86
CA LEU A 170 5.45 -10.09 -0.32
C LEU A 170 5.45 -9.27 0.98
N ILE A 171 4.75 -8.15 0.99
CA ILE A 171 4.63 -7.29 2.18
C ILE A 171 4.02 -8.08 3.34
N GLY A 172 2.88 -8.75 3.13
CA GLY A 172 2.23 -9.56 4.17
C GLY A 172 3.14 -10.66 4.73
N LEU A 173 3.81 -11.41 3.87
CA LEU A 173 4.76 -12.44 4.28
C LEU A 173 5.97 -11.86 5.01
N SER A 174 6.48 -10.70 4.60
CA SER A 174 7.59 -10.03 5.27
C SER A 174 7.19 -9.57 6.67
N CYS A 175 5.96 -9.05 6.85
CA CYS A 175 5.42 -8.69 8.16
C CYS A 175 5.35 -9.92 9.08
N LEU A 176 4.82 -11.04 8.59
CA LEU A 176 4.75 -12.28 9.35
C LEU A 176 6.15 -12.75 9.76
N TYR A 177 7.10 -12.75 8.81
CA TYR A 177 8.46 -13.22 9.04
C TYR A 177 9.18 -12.35 10.09
N GLN A 178 8.95 -11.05 10.06
CA GLN A 178 9.47 -10.09 11.04
C GLN A 178 8.90 -10.38 12.43
N THR A 179 7.58 -10.55 12.55
CA THR A 179 6.90 -10.89 13.81
C THR A 179 7.44 -12.19 14.41
N MET A 180 7.71 -13.20 13.60
CA MET A 180 8.26 -14.48 14.08
C MET A 180 9.68 -14.38 14.64
N LYS A 181 10.46 -13.40 14.18
CA LYS A 181 11.87 -13.26 14.58
C LYS A 181 12.07 -12.26 15.72
N VAL A 182 11.14 -11.33 15.88
CA VAL A 182 11.11 -10.38 16.99
C VAL A 182 9.99 -10.82 17.93
N ASN A 183 10.32 -11.59 18.95
CA ASN A 183 9.39 -12.26 19.88
C ASN A 183 8.41 -11.31 20.62
N GLU A 184 8.51 -9.99 20.39
CA GLU A 184 7.72 -8.96 21.06
C GLU A 184 6.62 -8.37 20.19
N LEU A 185 6.63 -8.64 18.85
CA LEU A 185 5.62 -8.10 17.94
C LEU A 185 4.42 -9.03 17.85
N LYS A 186 3.25 -8.52 18.15
CA LYS A 186 2.00 -9.20 17.84
C LYS A 186 1.53 -8.77 16.47
N TYR A 187 1.40 -9.71 15.56
CA TYR A 187 1.05 -9.45 14.16
C TYR A 187 -0.21 -8.59 14.03
N GLU A 188 -1.24 -8.88 14.83
CA GLU A 188 -2.52 -8.18 14.82
C GLU A 188 -2.43 -6.73 15.32
N GLU A 189 -1.49 -6.42 16.20
CA GLU A 189 -1.31 -5.07 16.76
C GLU A 189 -0.65 -4.12 15.76
N HIS A 190 0.02 -4.66 14.73
CA HIS A 190 0.74 -3.87 13.73
C HIS A 190 -0.01 -3.73 12.41
N ILE A 191 -1.21 -4.33 12.30
CA ILE A 191 -2.02 -4.31 11.09
C ILE A 191 -3.33 -3.59 11.36
N MET A 192 -3.57 -2.48 10.67
CA MET A 192 -4.83 -1.75 10.77
C MET A 192 -5.45 -1.52 9.40
N GLU A 193 -6.76 -1.79 9.30
CA GLU A 193 -7.53 -1.46 8.11
C GLU A 193 -7.99 0.00 8.18
N LEU A 194 -7.80 0.72 7.07
CA LEU A 194 -8.12 2.13 6.95
C LEU A 194 -9.35 2.35 6.07
N PRO A 195 -10.12 3.43 6.28
CA PRO A 195 -11.26 3.77 5.45
C PRO A 195 -10.84 4.07 4.01
N ALA A 196 -11.38 3.31 3.06
CA ALA A 196 -11.07 3.43 1.65
C ALA A 196 -12.21 2.95 0.75
N VAL A 197 -12.29 3.49 -0.45
CA VAL A 197 -13.13 2.95 -1.52
C VAL A 197 -12.29 1.96 -2.32
N ASN A 198 -12.61 0.67 -2.20
CA ASN A 198 -11.81 -0.44 -2.72
C ASN A 198 -12.08 -0.80 -4.19
N SER A 199 -13.11 -0.23 -4.78
CA SER A 199 -13.44 -0.39 -6.20
C SER A 199 -14.19 0.85 -6.68
N TRP A 200 -14.03 1.21 -7.96
CA TRP A 200 -14.74 2.34 -8.53
C TRP A 200 -16.27 2.09 -8.48
N PRO A 201 -17.06 2.92 -7.80
CA PRO A 201 -18.51 2.80 -7.81
C PRO A 201 -19.06 3.36 -9.14
N LYS A 202 -20.07 2.69 -9.71
CA LYS A 202 -20.72 3.16 -10.94
C LYS A 202 -21.36 4.54 -10.77
N GLU A 203 -21.86 4.81 -9.56
CA GLU A 203 -22.45 6.09 -9.16
C GLU A 203 -21.69 6.60 -7.93
N LEU A 204 -20.58 7.29 -8.16
CA LEU A 204 -19.68 7.75 -7.10
C LEU A 204 -20.38 8.71 -6.13
N GLU A 205 -21.28 9.55 -6.64
CA GLU A 205 -22.04 10.52 -5.85
C GLU A 205 -22.97 9.84 -4.80
N ASP A 206 -23.34 8.60 -5.02
CA ASP A 206 -24.20 7.82 -4.15
C ASP A 206 -23.40 6.94 -3.17
N ALA A 207 -22.08 6.93 -3.27
CA ALA A 207 -21.20 6.10 -2.42
C ALA A 207 -20.89 6.80 -1.08
N PRO A 208 -21.46 6.36 0.05
CA PRO A 208 -21.27 7.01 1.34
C PRO A 208 -19.83 6.95 1.86
N GLU A 209 -19.08 5.93 1.47
CA GLU A 209 -17.70 5.71 1.90
C GLU A 209 -16.73 6.76 1.35
N VAL A 210 -17.10 7.45 0.28
CA VAL A 210 -16.23 8.43 -0.39
C VAL A 210 -15.85 9.58 0.53
N THR A 211 -16.78 10.06 1.36
CA THR A 211 -16.54 11.24 2.22
C THR A 211 -15.46 11.03 3.26
N GLU A 212 -15.29 9.80 3.74
CA GLU A 212 -14.32 9.44 4.78
C GLU A 212 -13.06 8.74 4.21
N ALA A 213 -13.05 8.45 2.91
CA ALA A 213 -11.98 7.70 2.30
C ALA A 213 -10.64 8.46 2.34
N LEU A 214 -9.58 7.75 2.69
CA LEU A 214 -8.18 8.16 2.52
C LEU A 214 -7.71 7.94 1.08
N CYS A 215 -8.30 6.94 0.42
CA CYS A 215 -8.01 6.64 -0.98
C CYS A 215 -9.25 6.08 -1.70
N ILE A 216 -9.27 6.25 -3.02
CA ILE A 216 -10.30 5.71 -3.92
C ILE A 216 -9.59 4.95 -5.02
N ARG A 217 -9.88 3.65 -5.16
CA ARG A 217 -9.41 2.87 -6.30
C ARG A 217 -10.24 3.20 -7.53
N CYS A 218 -9.66 3.99 -8.43
CA CYS A 218 -10.34 4.53 -9.62
C CYS A 218 -10.40 3.54 -10.79
N LYS A 219 -9.76 2.37 -10.67
CA LYS A 219 -9.72 1.37 -11.72
C LYS A 219 -11.12 0.85 -12.03
N ASP A 220 -11.54 0.99 -13.28
CA ASP A 220 -12.72 0.34 -13.83
C ASP A 220 -12.32 -1.07 -14.29
N GLU A 221 -12.99 -2.10 -13.79
CA GLU A 221 -12.67 -3.49 -14.17
C GLU A 221 -13.25 -3.87 -15.53
N GLU A 222 -14.29 -3.17 -16.00
CA GLU A 222 -14.94 -3.37 -17.30
C GLU A 222 -14.22 -2.57 -18.41
N ASP A 223 -13.76 -1.35 -18.10
CA ASP A 223 -13.09 -0.45 -19.04
C ASP A 223 -11.92 0.29 -18.36
N LYS A 224 -10.75 -0.29 -18.45
CA LYS A 224 -9.53 0.25 -17.80
C LYS A 224 -9.11 1.62 -18.35
N GLU A 225 -9.46 1.95 -19.57
CA GLU A 225 -9.11 3.24 -20.20
C GLU A 225 -9.82 4.41 -19.51
N ARG A 226 -10.92 4.16 -18.80
CA ARG A 226 -11.65 5.16 -18.01
C ARG A 226 -10.97 5.51 -16.69
N THR A 227 -9.96 4.78 -16.25
CA THR A 227 -9.30 5.01 -14.95
C THR A 227 -8.78 6.46 -14.79
N PRO A 228 -8.12 7.10 -15.77
CA PRO A 228 -7.68 8.50 -15.63
C PRO A 228 -8.86 9.48 -15.43
N ASP A 229 -9.97 9.28 -16.12
CA ASP A 229 -11.16 10.14 -16.00
C ASP A 229 -11.87 9.91 -14.67
N ASN A 230 -11.94 8.67 -14.21
CA ASN A 230 -12.44 8.33 -12.88
C ASN A 230 -11.62 9.00 -11.78
N MET A 231 -10.29 9.10 -11.96
CA MET A 231 -9.41 9.78 -11.01
C MET A 231 -9.69 11.30 -10.96
N ARG A 232 -9.88 11.94 -12.11
CA ARG A 232 -10.23 13.36 -12.18
C ARG A 232 -11.61 13.63 -11.55
N LYS A 233 -12.59 12.76 -11.81
CA LYS A 233 -13.89 12.79 -11.15
C LYS A 233 -13.79 12.65 -9.63
N ALA A 234 -13.00 11.70 -9.14
CA ALA A 234 -12.78 11.54 -7.70
C ALA A 234 -12.18 12.81 -7.08
N HIS A 235 -11.21 13.41 -7.77
CA HIS A 235 -10.58 14.65 -7.32
C HIS A 235 -11.56 15.82 -7.27
N GLU A 236 -12.36 16.00 -8.32
CA GLU A 236 -13.40 17.04 -8.38
C GLU A 236 -14.43 16.86 -7.27
N LEU A 237 -14.94 15.65 -7.11
CA LEU A 237 -15.94 15.32 -6.11
C LEU A 237 -15.42 15.59 -4.68
N MET A 238 -14.22 15.12 -4.36
CA MET A 238 -13.62 15.30 -3.02
C MET A 238 -13.26 16.74 -2.69
N ASN A 239 -13.08 17.59 -3.70
CA ASN A 239 -12.89 19.03 -3.53
C ASN A 239 -14.21 19.83 -3.56
N THR A 240 -15.34 19.18 -3.83
CA THR A 240 -16.66 19.82 -3.81
C THR A 240 -17.23 19.80 -2.41
N PRO A 241 -17.76 20.93 -1.86
CA PRO A 241 -18.41 20.94 -0.57
C PRO A 241 -19.51 19.88 -0.46
N VAL A 242 -19.52 19.15 0.64
CA VAL A 242 -20.42 18.00 0.87
C VAL A 242 -21.91 18.38 0.75
N GLU A 243 -22.27 19.64 1.00
CA GLU A 243 -23.65 20.18 0.87
C GLU A 243 -24.13 20.17 -0.58
N LYS A 244 -23.22 20.13 -1.57
CA LYS A 244 -23.53 20.08 -2.99
C LYS A 244 -23.66 18.68 -3.55
N TRP A 245 -23.38 17.66 -2.74
CA TRP A 245 -23.51 16.28 -3.17
C TRP A 245 -24.97 15.84 -3.21
N ASN A 246 -25.35 15.10 -4.23
CA ASN A 246 -26.68 14.50 -4.30
C ASN A 246 -26.73 13.28 -3.39
N ARG A 247 -27.26 13.46 -2.18
CA ARG A 247 -27.26 12.44 -1.10
C ARG A 247 -28.48 11.54 -1.12
N LYS A 248 -28.87 11.01 -2.23
CA LYS A 248 -29.94 10.00 -2.25
C LYS A 248 -29.48 8.74 -1.50
N GLY A 249 -30.00 8.55 -0.28
CA GLY A 249 -29.78 7.32 0.49
C GLY A 249 -28.56 7.28 1.42
N TYR A 250 -27.88 8.42 1.63
CA TYR A 250 -26.73 8.49 2.54
C TYR A 250 -27.08 8.00 3.96
N ARG A 251 -26.41 6.97 4.42
CA ARG A 251 -26.26 6.64 5.84
C ARG A 251 -24.81 6.98 6.22
N PRO A 252 -24.58 7.74 7.34
CA PRO A 252 -23.24 7.87 7.87
C PRO A 252 -22.69 6.47 8.08
N ALA A 253 -21.45 6.23 7.64
CA ALA A 253 -20.78 4.99 7.95
C ALA A 253 -20.82 4.81 9.47
N GLU A 254 -21.42 3.73 9.94
CA GLU A 254 -21.30 3.33 11.34
C GLU A 254 -19.81 3.24 11.62
N LYS A 255 -19.36 3.74 12.78
CA LYS A 255 -17.98 3.84 13.19
C LYS A 255 -17.21 2.62 12.70
N PHE A 256 -16.26 2.84 11.78
CA PHE A 256 -15.29 1.83 11.45
C PHE A 256 -14.58 1.47 12.77
N GLU A 257 -14.77 0.26 13.25
CA GLU A 257 -13.91 -0.26 14.29
C GLU A 257 -12.51 -0.33 13.71
N THR A 258 -11.64 0.56 14.17
CA THR A 258 -10.23 0.54 13.88
C THR A 258 -9.62 -0.63 14.62
N GLY A 259 -9.61 -1.78 13.98
CA GLY A 259 -9.01 -2.98 14.50
C GLY A 259 -9.29 -4.13 13.55
N PHE A 260 -8.27 -4.82 13.14
CA PHE A 260 -8.41 -6.11 12.49
C PHE A 260 -8.94 -7.09 13.53
N GLY A 261 -10.24 -7.05 13.77
CA GLY A 261 -10.91 -8.10 14.50
C GLY A 261 -10.79 -9.38 13.68
N LEU A 262 -9.84 -10.23 14.01
CA LEU A 262 -9.90 -11.65 13.67
C LEU A 262 -11.11 -12.25 14.42
N THR A 263 -12.30 -11.81 14.05
CA THR A 263 -13.55 -12.30 14.60
C THR A 263 -13.86 -13.74 14.14
N ASP A 264 -13.07 -14.24 13.19
CA ASP A 264 -13.16 -15.62 12.75
C ASP A 264 -12.04 -16.46 13.38
N TYR A 265 -12.40 -17.22 14.43
CA TYR A 265 -11.54 -18.24 15.05
C TYR A 265 -10.93 -19.20 14.02
N GLY A 266 -11.59 -19.44 12.89
CA GLY A 266 -11.05 -20.20 11.77
C GLY A 266 -9.88 -19.51 11.07
N ALA A 267 -9.86 -18.19 10.97
CA ALA A 267 -8.73 -17.43 10.44
C ALA A 267 -7.54 -17.45 11.41
N TYR A 268 -7.79 -17.35 12.71
CA TYR A 268 -6.76 -17.49 13.75
C TYR A 268 -6.09 -18.87 13.72
N LEU A 269 -6.85 -19.95 13.61
CA LEU A 269 -6.30 -21.32 13.50
C LEU A 269 -5.48 -21.51 12.22
N LYS A 270 -5.88 -20.88 11.10
CA LYS A 270 -5.11 -20.90 9.85
C LYS A 270 -3.79 -20.12 9.98
N LEU A 271 -3.81 -18.99 10.66
CA LEU A 271 -2.61 -18.21 11.00
C LEU A 271 -1.65 -19.03 11.85
N THR A 272 -2.13 -19.66 12.92
CA THR A 272 -1.31 -20.52 13.79
C THR A 272 -0.67 -21.65 13.01
N ALA A 273 -1.41 -22.32 12.12
CA ALA A 273 -0.87 -23.38 11.26
C ALA A 273 0.19 -22.89 10.25
N VAL A 274 0.07 -21.62 9.79
CA VAL A 274 1.09 -20.99 8.95
C VAL A 274 2.33 -20.66 9.77
N PHE A 275 2.17 -20.11 10.97
CA PHE A 275 3.27 -19.88 11.91
C PHE A 275 4.07 -21.14 12.17
N ASP A 276 3.40 -22.25 12.47
CA ASP A 276 4.04 -23.53 12.76
C ASP A 276 4.81 -24.08 11.53
N ARG A 277 4.26 -23.94 10.34
CA ARG A 277 4.95 -24.35 9.10
C ARG A 277 6.18 -23.52 8.79
N VAL A 278 6.07 -22.20 8.87
CA VAL A 278 7.21 -21.30 8.60
C VAL A 278 8.29 -21.50 9.67
N LYS A 279 7.89 -21.64 10.93
CA LYS A 279 8.80 -21.97 12.02
C LYS A 279 9.54 -23.29 11.75
N LYS A 280 8.82 -24.34 11.38
CA LYS A 280 9.41 -25.65 11.03
C LYS A 280 10.45 -25.54 9.90
N VAL A 281 10.13 -24.85 8.80
CA VAL A 281 11.06 -24.63 7.69
C VAL A 281 12.31 -23.85 8.11
N LEU A 282 12.17 -22.91 9.04
CA LEU A 282 13.29 -22.12 9.56
C LEU A 282 14.18 -22.95 10.50
N ASP A 283 13.57 -23.77 11.36
CA ASP A 283 14.28 -24.61 12.31
C ASP A 283 15.05 -25.73 11.56
N GLU A 284 14.48 -26.31 10.52
CA GLU A 284 15.14 -27.28 9.64
C GLU A 284 16.35 -26.68 8.90
N LYS A 285 16.29 -25.39 8.50
CA LYS A 285 17.42 -24.71 7.82
C LYS A 285 18.51 -24.24 8.80
N ASN A 286 18.14 -23.88 10.02
CA ASN A 286 19.09 -23.44 11.02
C ASN A 286 19.75 -24.63 11.78
N GLY A 287 19.15 -25.81 11.78
CA GLY A 287 19.70 -27.03 12.35
C GLY A 287 20.71 -27.74 11.47
N ASN A 288 20.87 -27.33 10.21
CA ASN A 288 21.83 -27.86 9.24
C ASN A 288 23.06 -26.93 9.04
N GLN A 289 23.27 -25.97 9.91
CA GLN A 289 24.49 -25.15 10.04
C GLN A 289 25.16 -25.45 11.38
#